data_583141fa4e0954343086d90a699cbc4e
#
_entry.id   583141fa4e0954343086d90a699cbc4e
#
_cell.length_a   1.000
_cell.length_b   1.000
_cell.length_c   1.000
_cell.angle_alpha   90.00
_cell.angle_beta   90.00
_cell.angle_gamma   90.00
#
_symmetry.space_group_name_H-M   'P 1'
#
loop_
_entity.id
_entity.type
_entity.pdbx_description
1 polymer ?
#
loop_
_entity_poly.entity_id
_entity_poly.type
_entity_poly.pdbx_seq_one_letter_code
_entity_poly.pdbx_strand_id
1 'polypeptide(L)'
;MQFTACYTKLEHGYMGKLLEWPGVITEGEDLDDCRESLIDAAAGMALAYRDDGREFPHTTLTLETLSIPLEDESFLSTHGEYHDVLANEEGRFITLKQADEFDDYTVKELCREAGIPDIFQTQNREDNKI
;
A
#
# COMPACT_ATOMS: atom_id res chain seq x y z
N MET A 1 -11.50 -6.50 19.85
CA MET A 1 -10.68 -6.60 18.62
C MET A 1 -10.59 -5.23 17.97
N GLN A 2 -9.41 -4.76 17.69
CA GLN A 2 -9.19 -3.42 17.16
C GLN A 2 -8.38 -3.45 15.88
N PHE A 3 -8.78 -2.63 14.92
CA PHE A 3 -8.09 -2.45 13.66
C PHE A 3 -7.94 -0.96 13.36
N THR A 4 -6.99 -0.64 12.51
CA THR A 4 -6.70 0.75 12.13
C THR A 4 -7.38 1.05 10.79
N ALA A 5 -8.28 2.02 10.80
CA ALA A 5 -8.97 2.47 9.60
C ALA A 5 -8.14 3.53 8.87
N CYS A 6 -8.14 3.46 7.56
CA CYS A 6 -7.52 4.46 6.71
C CYS A 6 -8.57 4.93 5.70
N TYR A 7 -8.81 6.25 5.67
CA TYR A 7 -9.81 6.84 4.78
C TYR A 7 -9.13 7.67 3.70
N THR A 8 -9.59 7.50 2.49
CA THR A 8 -9.11 8.28 1.35
C THR A 8 -10.28 9.09 0.80
N LYS A 9 -10.09 10.40 0.70
CA LYS A 9 -11.11 11.25 0.10
C LYS A 9 -11.11 11.05 -1.40
N LEU A 10 -12.28 10.76 -1.94
CA LEU A 10 -12.50 10.59 -3.36
C LEU A 10 -13.14 11.85 -3.94
N GLU A 11 -13.29 11.90 -5.24
CA GLU A 11 -14.01 12.99 -5.89
C GLU A 11 -15.43 13.10 -5.32
N HIS A 12 -16.07 11.97 -5.08
CA HIS A 12 -17.39 11.90 -4.48
C HIS A 12 -17.34 10.90 -3.32
N GLY A 13 -17.26 11.40 -2.09
CA GLY A 13 -17.27 10.57 -0.89
C GLY A 13 -15.90 10.13 -0.43
N TYR A 14 -15.87 9.02 0.26
CA TYR A 14 -14.66 8.45 0.87
C TYR A 14 -14.57 6.96 0.63
N MET A 15 -13.34 6.49 0.53
CA MET A 15 -13.03 5.06 0.57
C MET A 15 -12.40 4.76 1.92
N GLY A 16 -12.80 3.67 2.56
CA GLY A 16 -12.22 3.24 3.81
C GLY A 16 -11.66 1.83 3.69
N LYS A 17 -10.58 1.58 4.38
CA LYS A 17 -9.99 0.26 4.45
C LYS A 17 -9.36 0.03 5.81
N LEU A 18 -9.18 -1.23 6.17
CA LEU A 18 -8.41 -1.60 7.35
C LEU A 18 -6.98 -1.87 6.95
N LEU A 19 -6.03 -1.26 7.65
CA LEU A 19 -4.61 -1.44 7.35
C LEU A 19 -4.13 -2.85 7.64
N GLU A 20 -4.61 -3.42 8.75
CA GLU A 20 -4.25 -4.80 9.15
C GLU A 20 -5.00 -5.87 8.35
N TRP A 21 -6.05 -5.48 7.66
CA TRP A 21 -6.89 -6.41 6.94
C TRP A 21 -7.30 -5.82 5.58
N PRO A 22 -6.37 -5.82 4.62
CA PRO A 22 -6.56 -5.11 3.35
C PRO A 22 -7.78 -5.54 2.53
N GLY A 23 -8.30 -6.73 2.78
CA GLY A 23 -9.51 -7.19 2.09
C GLY A 23 -10.79 -6.50 2.56
N VAL A 24 -10.75 -5.78 3.69
CA VAL A 24 -11.90 -5.04 4.21
C VAL A 24 -11.84 -3.62 3.66
N ILE A 25 -12.60 -3.38 2.61
CA ILE A 25 -12.66 -2.09 1.90
C ILE A 25 -14.11 -1.70 1.69
N THR A 26 -14.41 -0.44 1.84
CA THR A 26 -15.77 0.08 1.61
C THR A 26 -15.73 1.53 1.12
N GLU A 27 -16.88 2.04 0.75
CA GLU A 27 -17.07 3.44 0.35
C GLU A 27 -18.25 4.03 1.13
N GLY A 28 -18.27 5.35 1.22
CA GLY A 28 -19.37 6.08 1.83
C GLY A 28 -19.46 7.48 1.27
N GLU A 29 -20.62 8.10 1.42
CA GLU A 29 -20.87 9.44 0.91
C GLU A 29 -20.12 10.53 1.70
N ASP A 30 -19.95 10.30 2.99
CA ASP A 30 -19.14 11.14 3.86
C ASP A 30 -18.33 10.27 4.82
N LEU A 31 -17.56 10.90 5.68
CA LEU A 31 -16.68 10.15 6.58
C LEU A 31 -17.46 9.28 7.57
N ASP A 32 -18.56 9.79 8.12
CA ASP A 32 -19.37 9.04 9.08
C ASP A 32 -20.02 7.83 8.41
N ASP A 33 -20.56 8.01 7.21
CA ASP A 33 -21.16 6.94 6.44
C ASP A 33 -20.12 5.88 6.09
N CYS A 34 -18.94 6.32 5.66
CA CYS A 34 -17.84 5.41 5.34
C CYS A 34 -17.40 4.61 6.56
N ARG A 35 -17.35 5.26 7.74
CA ARG A 35 -16.96 4.60 8.98
C ARG A 35 -17.96 3.49 9.36
N GLU A 36 -19.25 3.79 9.29
CA GLU A 36 -20.28 2.79 9.58
C GLU A 36 -20.23 1.64 8.60
N SER A 37 -20.06 1.94 7.33
CA SER A 37 -19.93 0.91 6.29
C SER A 37 -18.69 0.06 6.49
N LEU A 38 -17.58 0.67 6.94
CA LEU A 38 -16.34 -0.07 7.19
C LEU A 38 -16.50 -1.03 8.38
N ILE A 39 -17.17 -0.58 9.45
CA ILE A 39 -17.46 -1.45 10.58
C ILE A 39 -18.33 -2.62 10.15
N ASP A 40 -19.35 -2.36 9.36
CA ASP A 40 -20.23 -3.40 8.85
C ASP A 40 -19.48 -4.40 7.95
N ALA A 41 -18.64 -3.90 7.06
CA ALA A 41 -17.83 -4.74 6.20
C ALA A 41 -16.86 -5.60 7.01
N ALA A 42 -16.24 -5.03 8.03
CA ALA A 42 -15.33 -5.76 8.91
C ALA A 42 -16.07 -6.85 9.69
N ALA A 43 -17.27 -6.54 10.19
CA ALA A 43 -18.08 -7.53 10.89
C ALA A 43 -18.45 -8.69 9.96
N GLY A 44 -18.85 -8.40 8.73
CA GLY A 44 -19.18 -9.44 7.76
C GLY A 44 -17.99 -10.33 7.44
N MET A 45 -16.81 -9.72 7.25
CA MET A 45 -15.60 -10.49 7.00
C MET A 45 -15.21 -11.35 8.20
N ALA A 46 -15.35 -10.81 9.41
CA ALA A 46 -15.05 -11.54 10.63
C ALA A 46 -15.97 -12.77 10.79
N LEU A 47 -17.26 -12.60 10.48
CA LEU A 47 -18.19 -13.71 10.51
C LEU A 47 -17.83 -14.79 9.49
N ALA A 48 -17.45 -14.39 8.28
CA ALA A 48 -17.04 -15.30 7.23
C ALA A 48 -15.79 -16.09 7.64
N TYR A 49 -14.80 -15.41 8.23
CA TYR A 49 -13.59 -16.06 8.71
C TYR A 49 -13.89 -17.06 9.83
N ARG A 50 -14.75 -16.66 10.77
CA ARG A 50 -15.13 -17.52 11.89
C ARG A 50 -15.83 -18.79 11.38
N ASP A 51 -16.77 -18.63 10.46
CA ASP A 51 -17.53 -19.76 9.93
C ASP A 51 -16.64 -20.72 9.12
N ASP A 52 -15.59 -20.20 8.50
CA ASP A 52 -14.62 -20.98 7.72
C ASP A 52 -13.46 -21.50 8.57
N GLY A 53 -13.45 -21.20 9.86
CA GLY A 53 -12.38 -21.63 10.77
C GLY A 53 -11.03 -20.97 10.53
N ARG A 54 -11.02 -19.80 9.90
CA ARG A 54 -9.80 -19.06 9.58
C ARG A 54 -9.44 -18.11 10.71
N GLU A 55 -8.15 -17.97 10.92
CA GLU A 55 -7.65 -17.02 11.92
C GLU A 55 -7.73 -15.59 11.41
N PHE A 56 -8.00 -14.66 12.34
CA PHE A 56 -7.98 -13.24 12.01
C PHE A 56 -6.55 -12.74 11.85
N PRO A 57 -6.33 -11.70 11.01
CA PRO A 57 -5.00 -11.14 10.87
C PRO A 57 -4.46 -10.57 12.18
N HIS A 58 -3.18 -10.76 12.43
CA HIS A 58 -2.49 -10.31 13.64
C HIS A 58 -1.33 -9.37 13.31
N THR A 59 -1.52 -8.50 12.37
CA THR A 59 -0.47 -7.56 11.98
C THR A 59 -0.39 -6.42 12.98
N THR A 60 0.79 -6.14 13.49
CA THR A 60 1.05 -4.96 14.31
C THR A 60 1.63 -3.87 13.41
N LEU A 61 0.98 -2.73 13.40
CA LEU A 61 1.41 -1.59 12.59
C LEU A 61 1.94 -0.48 13.47
N THR A 62 3.00 0.16 13.00
CA THR A 62 3.50 1.40 13.59
C THR A 62 3.31 2.50 12.55
N LEU A 63 2.59 3.56 12.91
CA LEU A 63 2.29 4.66 12.02
C LEU A 63 3.07 5.89 12.44
N GLU A 64 3.63 6.58 11.47
CA GLU A 64 4.45 7.75 11.72
C GLU A 64 4.22 8.78 10.62
N THR A 65 4.19 10.04 11.00
CA THR A 65 4.12 11.13 10.04
C THR A 65 5.55 11.60 9.75
N LEU A 66 5.93 11.56 8.50
CA LEU A 66 7.25 11.99 8.06
C LEU A 66 7.15 13.30 7.30
N SER A 67 8.13 14.17 7.52
CA SER A 67 8.27 15.40 6.76
C SER A 67 9.37 15.21 5.72
N ILE A 68 9.02 15.49 4.48
CA ILE A 68 9.96 15.36 3.37
C ILE A 68 10.40 16.75 2.94
N PRO A 69 11.68 17.12 3.06
CA PRO A 69 12.16 18.46 2.73
C PRO A 69 12.34 18.64 1.22
N LEU A 70 11.24 18.67 0.49
CA LEU A 70 11.25 18.76 -0.96
C LEU A 70 11.82 20.07 -1.49
N GLU A 71 11.84 21.12 -0.66
CA GLU A 71 12.38 22.43 -1.04
C GLU A 71 13.89 22.55 -0.82
N ASP A 72 14.51 21.55 -0.18
CA ASP A 72 15.93 21.55 0.08
C ASP A 72 16.66 20.80 -1.03
N GLU A 73 17.19 21.53 -2.00
CA GLU A 73 17.91 20.93 -3.12
C GLU A 73 19.14 20.14 -2.68
N SER A 74 19.79 20.58 -1.62
CA SER A 74 20.94 19.86 -1.06
C SER A 74 20.52 18.48 -0.54
N PHE A 75 19.38 18.42 0.15
CA PHE A 75 18.85 17.15 0.63
C PHE A 75 18.49 16.24 -0.54
N LEU A 76 17.79 16.78 -1.54
CA LEU A 76 17.34 15.99 -2.70
C LEU A 76 18.50 15.50 -3.55
N SER A 77 19.60 16.25 -3.61
CA SER A 77 20.77 15.84 -4.39
C SER A 77 21.55 14.70 -3.72
N THR A 78 21.42 14.55 -2.40
CA THR A 78 22.10 13.50 -1.65
C THR A 78 21.20 12.29 -1.36
N HIS A 79 19.89 12.48 -1.42
CA HIS A 79 18.93 11.42 -1.19
C HIS A 79 18.31 10.99 -2.51
N GLY A 80 17.85 9.77 -2.59
CA GLY A 80 17.31 9.21 -3.82
C GLY A 80 18.33 8.54 -4.70
N GLU A 81 19.61 8.68 -4.41
CA GLU A 81 20.68 8.04 -5.19
C GLU A 81 20.71 6.52 -4.99
N TYR A 82 20.16 6.05 -3.89
CA TYR A 82 20.20 4.65 -3.50
C TYR A 82 18.93 3.89 -3.85
N HIS A 83 18.07 4.50 -4.66
CA HIS A 83 16.81 3.87 -5.04
C HIS A 83 16.61 3.95 -6.54
N ASP A 84 16.14 2.85 -7.11
CA ASP A 84 15.65 2.82 -8.48
C ASP A 84 14.17 3.14 -8.46
N VAL A 85 13.74 3.99 -9.39
CA VAL A 85 12.33 4.31 -9.54
C VAL A 85 11.81 3.57 -10.77
N LEU A 86 10.83 2.71 -10.56
CA LEU A 86 10.22 1.91 -11.60
C LEU A 86 8.78 2.34 -11.79
N ALA A 87 8.32 2.35 -13.02
CA ALA A 87 6.97 2.75 -13.35
C ALA A 87 6.31 1.74 -14.28
N ASN A 88 4.99 1.63 -14.17
CA ASN A 88 4.22 0.86 -15.14
C ASN A 88 3.60 1.81 -16.18
N GLU A 89 2.93 1.23 -17.16
CA GLU A 89 2.28 2.00 -18.24
C GLU A 89 1.16 2.90 -17.75
N GLU A 90 0.61 2.61 -16.57
CA GLU A 90 -0.45 3.41 -15.96
C GLU A 90 0.07 4.61 -15.18
N GLY A 91 1.37 4.79 -15.15
CA GLY A 91 1.99 5.90 -14.44
C GLY A 91 2.17 5.68 -12.94
N ARG A 92 2.06 4.46 -12.48
CA ARG A 92 2.36 4.14 -11.09
C ARG A 92 3.85 3.91 -10.92
N PHE A 93 4.37 4.37 -9.80
CA PHE A 93 5.79 4.28 -9.50
C PHE A 93 6.03 3.46 -8.25
N ILE A 94 7.16 2.80 -8.22
CA ILE A 94 7.68 2.13 -7.03
C ILE A 94 9.18 2.41 -6.95
N THR A 95 9.69 2.56 -5.74
CA THR A 95 11.12 2.74 -5.53
C THR A 95 11.69 1.50 -4.87
N LEU A 96 12.83 1.05 -5.35
CA LEU A 96 13.55 -0.08 -4.79
C LEU A 96 14.94 0.37 -4.38
N LYS A 97 15.35 -0.02 -3.19
CA LYS A 97 16.71 0.28 -2.74
C LYS A 97 17.70 -0.43 -3.66
N GLN A 98 18.76 0.28 -4.03
CA GLN A 98 19.85 -0.27 -4.84
C GLN A 98 20.74 -1.18 -4.02
N ALA A 99 20.17 -2.21 -3.47
CA ALA A 99 20.91 -3.22 -2.73
C ALA A 99 20.59 -4.57 -3.34
N ASP A 100 21.56 -5.44 -3.34
CA ASP A 100 21.42 -6.76 -3.94
C ASP A 100 20.63 -7.73 -3.07
N GLU A 101 19.98 -7.20 -2.04
CA GLU A 101 19.42 -8.02 -0.98
C GLU A 101 17.92 -8.27 -1.07
N PHE A 102 17.25 -7.71 -2.07
CA PHE A 102 15.83 -8.01 -2.26
C PHE A 102 15.70 -9.37 -2.94
N ASP A 103 15.01 -10.29 -2.26
CA ASP A 103 14.69 -11.55 -2.90
C ASP A 103 13.50 -11.37 -3.87
N ASP A 104 13.29 -12.36 -4.71
CA ASP A 104 12.24 -12.31 -5.72
C ASP A 104 10.86 -12.19 -5.10
N TYR A 105 10.65 -12.82 -3.96
CA TYR A 105 9.37 -12.78 -3.27
C TYR A 105 9.04 -11.36 -2.80
N THR A 106 10.00 -10.70 -2.16
CA THR A 106 9.79 -9.34 -1.65
C THR A 106 9.47 -8.37 -2.77
N VAL A 107 10.20 -8.45 -3.88
CA VAL A 107 9.95 -7.57 -5.02
C VAL A 107 8.60 -7.83 -5.65
N LYS A 108 8.21 -9.09 -5.78
CA LYS A 108 6.89 -9.44 -6.32
C LYS A 108 5.76 -8.91 -5.46
N GLU A 109 5.90 -9.02 -4.14
CA GLU A 109 4.90 -8.49 -3.22
C GLU A 109 4.79 -6.97 -3.32
N LEU A 110 5.92 -6.27 -3.39
CA LEU A 110 5.93 -4.83 -3.54
C LEU A 110 5.29 -4.39 -4.86
N CYS A 111 5.59 -5.07 -5.93
CA CYS A 111 4.99 -4.79 -7.23
C CYS A 111 3.49 -5.03 -7.22
N ARG A 112 3.06 -6.11 -6.60
CA ARG A 112 1.64 -6.43 -6.48
C ARG A 112 0.90 -5.34 -5.71
N GLU A 113 1.44 -4.91 -4.58
CA GLU A 113 0.82 -3.87 -3.76
C GLU A 113 0.75 -2.53 -4.49
N ALA A 114 1.75 -2.22 -5.28
CA ALA A 114 1.78 -0.99 -6.06
C ALA A 114 0.97 -1.07 -7.34
N GLY A 115 0.47 -2.26 -7.70
CA GLY A 115 -0.24 -2.46 -8.95
C GLY A 115 0.67 -2.41 -10.17
N ILE A 116 1.94 -2.76 -10.00
CA ILE A 116 2.93 -2.78 -11.06
C ILE A 116 3.19 -4.23 -11.46
N PRO A 117 3.27 -4.56 -12.76
CA PRO A 117 3.60 -5.91 -13.19
C PRO A 117 4.95 -6.36 -12.65
N ASP A 118 5.10 -7.66 -12.50
CA ASP A 118 6.34 -8.26 -12.02
C ASP A 118 7.51 -7.88 -12.93
N ILE A 119 8.45 -7.11 -12.38
CA ILE A 119 9.57 -6.58 -13.13
C ILE A 119 10.56 -7.66 -13.58
N PHE A 120 10.54 -8.82 -12.94
CA PHE A 120 11.41 -9.93 -13.34
C PHE A 120 10.95 -10.63 -14.60
N GLN A 121 9.71 -10.40 -15.00
CA GLN A 121 9.16 -11.00 -16.21
C GLN A 121 9.26 -10.09 -17.41
N THR A 122 9.57 -8.82 -17.20
CA THR A 122 9.48 -7.84 -18.27
C THR A 122 10.78 -7.60 -18.99
N GLN A 123 11.86 -7.34 -18.32
CA GLN A 123 13.16 -7.17 -18.99
C GLN A 123 14.25 -6.85 -17.99
N ASN A 124 15.45 -6.66 -18.50
CA ASN A 124 16.60 -6.28 -17.72
C ASN A 124 16.33 -5.00 -16.96
N ARG A 125 16.79 -4.97 -15.72
CA ARG A 125 16.67 -3.77 -14.88
C ARG A 125 17.38 -2.56 -15.50
N GLU A 126 18.42 -2.81 -16.28
CA GLU A 126 19.16 -1.74 -16.95
C GLU A 126 18.30 -0.96 -17.94
N ASP A 127 17.35 -1.61 -18.57
CA ASP A 127 16.47 -0.98 -19.53
C ASP A 127 15.44 -0.08 -18.86
N ASN A 128 15.25 -0.23 -17.55
CA ASN A 128 14.27 0.52 -16.78
C ASN A 128 14.88 1.61 -15.90
N LYS A 129 16.17 1.76 -15.93
CA LYS A 129 16.85 2.82 -15.19
C LYS A 129 16.75 4.12 -15.97
N ILE A 130 16.38 5.14 -15.26
CA ILE A 130 16.26 6.49 -15.80
C ILE A 130 17.56 7.24 -15.58
#